data_190ee41834ca2fd5358f5dbe2fa86222
#
_entry.id   190ee41834ca2fd5358f5dbe2fa86222
#
_cell.length_a   1.000
_cell.length_b   1.000
_cell.length_c   1.000
_cell.angle_alpha   90.00
_cell.angle_beta   90.00
_cell.angle_gamma   90.00
#
_symmetry.space_group_name_H-M   'P 1'
#
loop_
_entity.id
_entity.type
_entity.pdbx_description
1 polymer ?
#
loop_
_entity_poly.entity_id
_entity_poly.type
_entity_poly.pdbx_seq_one_letter_code
_entity_poly.pdbx_strand_id
1 'polypeptide(L)'
;MMLSARELARVFFAGESDEARIVAADTFDECEHLGAASIAIGVFDGVHRGHQELIEALVRDARAHGCKAVVVTFDPDPDVVVSPSPAQKLMTTADRLHALAQTGVDAVVAVPFTPEVAALDHVDFLSLVSRLVDIRSIRVGSDFRLGRGGASGVAEMRTWGAERGVDVYAHDLLCEGGEAICATRIRYELGQGHVELAAELLGRPYMVRGGVIRGRHEGSGMGFPTANLQVPDGIQVPADGVYEGLVLVDDTAWPAAVNVGLPPTYADDAASAHLEANLIGYTGDLYGASVSLAFTRWLRPSRVFDSLDELIATVEGNIEDIRHNLGEQGVSIRD
;
A
#
# COMPACT_ATOMS: atom_id res chain seq x y z
N MET A 1 -16.96 14.23 -3.48
CA MET A 1 -16.76 14.35 -4.98
C MET A 1 -16.48 12.95 -5.49
N MET A 2 -17.30 12.45 -6.41
CA MET A 2 -17.18 11.09 -6.94
C MET A 2 -15.87 10.98 -7.73
N LEU A 3 -15.04 9.95 -7.41
CA LEU A 3 -13.82 9.66 -8.14
C LEU A 3 -14.14 9.17 -9.56
N SER A 4 -13.36 9.60 -10.54
CA SER A 4 -13.45 9.06 -11.91
C SER A 4 -12.99 7.62 -11.98
N ALA A 5 -13.39 6.87 -13.02
CA ALA A 5 -12.92 5.49 -13.27
C ALA A 5 -11.39 5.38 -13.22
N ARG A 6 -10.68 6.34 -13.82
CA ARG A 6 -9.21 6.39 -13.80
C ARG A 6 -8.62 6.60 -12.40
N GLU A 7 -9.25 7.43 -11.56
CA GLU A 7 -8.84 7.63 -10.17
C GLU A 7 -9.11 6.38 -9.35
N LEU A 8 -10.27 5.74 -9.53
CA LEU A 8 -10.61 4.46 -8.90
C LEU A 8 -9.64 3.35 -9.30
N ALA A 9 -9.29 3.23 -10.58
CA ALA A 9 -8.30 2.26 -11.05
C ALA A 9 -6.93 2.45 -10.36
N ARG A 10 -6.52 3.69 -10.10
CA ARG A 10 -5.30 3.99 -9.33
C ARG A 10 -5.42 3.61 -7.85
N VAL A 11 -6.59 3.88 -7.24
CA VAL A 11 -6.84 3.54 -5.83
C VAL A 11 -6.67 2.05 -5.59
N PHE A 12 -7.24 1.23 -6.50
CA PHE A 12 -7.30 -0.22 -6.35
C PHE A 12 -6.17 -0.97 -7.08
N PHE A 13 -5.20 -0.27 -7.66
CA PHE A 13 -4.11 -0.86 -8.47
C PHE A 13 -4.64 -1.76 -9.60
N ALA A 14 -5.78 -1.40 -10.18
CA ALA A 14 -6.48 -2.16 -11.20
C ALA A 14 -6.30 -1.57 -12.62
N GLY A 15 -5.48 -0.53 -12.78
CA GLY A 15 -5.11 0.00 -14.08
C GLY A 15 -4.33 -1.03 -14.89
N GLU A 16 -4.48 -1.02 -16.23
CA GLU A 16 -3.56 -1.74 -17.09
C GLU A 16 -2.15 -1.22 -16.78
N SER A 17 -1.28 -2.08 -16.25
CA SER A 17 0.14 -1.77 -16.14
C SER A 17 0.68 -1.81 -17.56
N ASP A 18 1.07 -0.66 -18.10
CA ASP A 18 1.84 -0.61 -19.32
C ASP A 18 3.11 -1.45 -19.11
N GLU A 19 3.03 -2.72 -19.49
CA GLU A 19 4.15 -3.63 -19.78
C GLU A 19 5.30 -3.75 -18.76
N ALA A 20 5.22 -3.16 -17.55
CA ALA A 20 6.27 -3.31 -16.56
C ALA A 20 6.41 -4.78 -16.13
N ARG A 21 7.62 -5.32 -16.30
CA ARG A 21 7.90 -6.70 -15.92
C ARG A 21 8.09 -6.80 -14.41
N ILE A 22 7.22 -7.56 -13.73
CA ILE A 22 7.43 -7.93 -12.32
C ILE A 22 8.30 -9.20 -12.31
N VAL A 23 9.48 -9.09 -11.67
CA VAL A 23 10.41 -10.18 -11.47
C VAL A 23 10.47 -10.48 -9.98
N ALA A 24 9.82 -11.57 -9.58
CA ALA A 24 9.93 -12.13 -8.24
C ALA A 24 10.53 -13.54 -8.41
N ALA A 25 11.67 -13.79 -7.78
CA ALA A 25 12.33 -15.08 -7.83
C ALA A 25 12.77 -15.49 -6.43
N ASP A 26 12.76 -16.79 -6.16
CA ASP A 26 13.21 -17.32 -4.87
C ASP A 26 14.73 -17.18 -4.69
N THR A 27 15.47 -17.03 -5.78
CA THR A 27 16.91 -16.83 -5.79
C THR A 27 17.34 -15.82 -6.87
N PHE A 28 18.48 -15.15 -6.65
CA PHE A 28 19.07 -14.26 -7.66
C PHE A 28 19.48 -14.97 -8.95
N ASP A 29 19.79 -16.26 -8.88
CA ASP A 29 20.24 -17.06 -10.02
C ASP A 29 19.11 -17.41 -11.00
N GLU A 30 17.87 -17.31 -10.58
CA GLU A 30 16.67 -17.54 -11.41
C GLU A 30 16.24 -16.31 -12.20
N CYS A 31 16.77 -15.13 -11.84
CA CYS A 31 16.43 -13.88 -12.52
C CYS A 31 17.17 -13.75 -13.84
N GLU A 32 16.44 -13.49 -14.93
CA GLU A 32 17.01 -13.10 -16.20
C GLU A 32 17.67 -11.72 -16.10
N HIS A 33 18.86 -11.56 -16.68
CA HIS A 33 19.55 -10.27 -16.74
C HIS A 33 18.79 -9.27 -17.63
N LEU A 34 18.45 -8.12 -17.06
CA LEU A 34 17.58 -7.12 -17.69
C LEU A 34 18.32 -6.14 -18.62
N GLY A 35 19.67 -6.19 -18.67
CA GLY A 35 20.49 -5.26 -19.44
C GLY A 35 20.75 -3.93 -18.71
N ALA A 36 21.12 -2.87 -19.46
CA ALA A 36 21.45 -1.57 -18.90
C ALA A 36 20.25 -0.92 -18.22
N ALA A 37 20.43 -0.43 -16.99
CA ALA A 37 19.35 0.18 -16.22
C ALA A 37 19.82 1.31 -15.28
N SER A 38 19.00 2.34 -15.14
CA SER A 38 18.96 3.20 -13.96
C SER A 38 18.07 2.51 -12.92
N ILE A 39 18.50 2.45 -11.66
CA ILE A 39 17.77 1.73 -10.64
C ILE A 39 17.36 2.62 -9.46
N ALA A 40 16.23 2.30 -8.82
CA ALA A 40 15.90 2.77 -7.49
C ALA A 40 15.85 1.58 -6.53
N ILE A 41 16.41 1.75 -5.33
CA ILE A 41 16.44 0.68 -4.32
C ILE A 41 15.68 1.15 -3.08
N GLY A 42 14.73 0.35 -2.58
CA GLY A 42 13.98 0.67 -1.38
C GLY A 42 12.91 -0.37 -1.05
N VAL A 43 12.32 -0.26 0.15
CA VAL A 43 11.17 -1.08 0.54
C VAL A 43 9.92 -0.62 -0.18
N PHE A 44 9.73 0.69 -0.34
CA PHE A 44 8.60 1.33 -1.02
C PHE A 44 7.23 1.00 -0.40
N ASP A 45 7.18 0.74 0.92
CA ASP A 45 5.92 0.48 1.61
C ASP A 45 4.94 1.64 1.43
N GLY A 46 3.73 1.31 0.97
CA GLY A 46 2.67 2.28 0.66
C GLY A 46 2.84 3.03 -0.66
N VAL A 47 3.98 2.98 -1.35
CA VAL A 47 4.27 3.74 -2.60
C VAL A 47 3.74 5.18 -2.49
N HIS A 48 4.08 5.87 -1.39
CA HIS A 48 3.64 7.21 -1.07
C HIS A 48 4.23 8.28 -2.00
N ARG A 49 3.75 9.53 -1.93
CA ARG A 49 4.16 10.64 -2.82
C ARG A 49 5.67 10.83 -2.91
N GLY A 50 6.42 10.67 -1.80
CA GLY A 50 7.89 10.74 -1.83
C GLY A 50 8.52 9.61 -2.66
N HIS A 51 7.96 8.39 -2.62
CA HIS A 51 8.39 7.29 -3.48
C HIS A 51 8.04 7.55 -4.94
N GLN A 52 6.84 8.07 -5.23
CA GLN A 52 6.40 8.40 -6.59
C GLN A 52 7.33 9.44 -7.23
N GLU A 53 7.70 10.52 -6.52
CA GLU A 53 8.61 11.54 -7.01
C GLU A 53 10.01 10.97 -7.32
N LEU A 54 10.55 10.11 -6.44
CA LEU A 54 11.82 9.43 -6.65
C LEU A 54 11.77 8.54 -7.91
N ILE A 55 10.68 7.77 -8.09
CA ILE A 55 10.50 6.87 -9.23
C ILE A 55 10.27 7.67 -10.52
N GLU A 56 9.53 8.76 -10.50
CA GLU A 56 9.42 9.66 -11.66
C GLU A 56 10.78 10.21 -12.09
N ALA A 57 11.65 10.58 -11.13
CA ALA A 57 13.00 11.00 -11.42
C ALA A 57 13.84 9.84 -12.00
N LEU A 58 13.65 8.60 -11.52
CA LEU A 58 14.27 7.40 -12.09
C LEU A 58 13.88 7.20 -13.54
N VAL A 59 12.58 7.26 -13.86
CA VAL A 59 12.07 7.07 -15.22
C VAL A 59 12.62 8.13 -16.18
N ARG A 60 12.63 9.41 -15.75
CA ARG A 60 13.22 10.50 -16.55
C ARG A 60 14.71 10.26 -16.83
N ASP A 61 15.46 9.84 -15.82
CA ASP A 61 16.90 9.54 -15.92
C ASP A 61 17.16 8.39 -16.89
N ALA A 62 16.44 7.28 -16.72
CA ALA A 62 16.56 6.13 -17.60
C ALA A 62 16.27 6.47 -19.07
N ARG A 63 15.22 7.25 -19.34
CA ARG A 63 14.89 7.71 -20.71
C ARG A 63 16.00 8.60 -21.28
N ALA A 64 16.60 9.49 -20.48
CA ALA A 64 17.70 10.34 -20.90
C ALA A 64 18.97 9.56 -21.27
N HIS A 65 19.21 8.43 -20.59
CA HIS A 65 20.36 7.55 -20.82
C HIS A 65 20.06 6.41 -21.81
N GLY A 66 18.85 6.31 -22.34
CA GLY A 66 18.46 5.22 -23.26
C GLY A 66 18.56 3.83 -22.63
N CYS A 67 18.30 3.72 -21.34
CA CYS A 67 18.32 2.45 -20.58
C CYS A 67 16.99 2.20 -19.86
N LYS A 68 16.85 1.05 -19.23
CA LYS A 68 15.64 0.69 -18.47
C LYS A 68 15.56 1.43 -17.13
N ALA A 69 14.34 1.77 -16.71
CA ALA A 69 14.02 2.17 -15.35
C ALA A 69 13.63 0.95 -14.53
N VAL A 70 14.38 0.60 -13.52
CA VAL A 70 14.14 -0.61 -12.72
C VAL A 70 14.04 -0.25 -11.25
N VAL A 71 12.96 -0.68 -10.60
CA VAL A 71 12.83 -0.62 -9.14
C VAL A 71 13.28 -1.94 -8.54
N VAL A 72 14.18 -1.87 -7.57
CA VAL A 72 14.63 -3.01 -6.76
C VAL A 72 14.01 -2.88 -5.38
N THR A 73 13.15 -3.81 -5.03
CA THR A 73 12.50 -3.91 -3.71
C THR A 73 12.77 -5.29 -3.09
N PHE A 74 12.17 -5.60 -1.96
CA PHE A 74 12.50 -6.79 -1.18
C PHE A 74 11.26 -7.64 -0.91
N ASP A 75 11.42 -8.95 -0.85
CA ASP A 75 10.41 -9.90 -0.40
C ASP A 75 11.06 -11.06 0.38
N PRO A 76 10.75 -11.23 1.68
CA PRO A 76 9.97 -10.31 2.53
C PRO A 76 10.69 -8.97 2.76
N ASP A 77 9.97 -8.02 3.40
CA ASP A 77 10.57 -6.75 3.81
C ASP A 77 11.72 -6.97 4.80
N PRO A 78 12.81 -6.16 4.73
CA PRO A 78 13.98 -6.33 5.57
C PRO A 78 13.68 -6.43 7.07
N ASP A 79 12.76 -5.61 7.59
CA ASP A 79 12.43 -5.61 9.02
C ASP A 79 11.71 -6.90 9.48
N VAL A 80 11.03 -7.62 8.58
CA VAL A 80 10.44 -8.93 8.88
C VAL A 80 11.53 -9.97 9.20
N VAL A 81 12.69 -9.84 8.56
CA VAL A 81 13.81 -10.77 8.76
C VAL A 81 14.70 -10.38 9.94
N VAL A 82 14.96 -9.07 10.11
CA VAL A 82 15.96 -8.61 11.08
C VAL A 82 15.37 -8.11 12.40
N SER A 83 14.08 -7.82 12.48
CA SER A 83 13.43 -7.29 13.68
C SER A 83 12.59 -8.36 14.39
N PRO A 84 12.68 -8.50 15.72
CA PRO A 84 11.77 -9.35 16.49
C PRO A 84 10.34 -8.80 16.54
N SER A 85 10.13 -7.52 16.18
CA SER A 85 8.83 -6.86 16.15
C SER A 85 8.78 -5.97 14.89
N PRO A 86 8.50 -6.54 13.70
CA PRO A 86 8.40 -5.78 12.48
C PRO A 86 7.22 -4.81 12.53
N ALA A 87 7.37 -3.67 11.87
CA ALA A 87 6.27 -2.71 11.76
C ALA A 87 5.13 -3.29 10.89
N GLN A 88 3.89 -2.92 11.20
CA GLN A 88 2.77 -3.18 10.28
C GLN A 88 3.05 -2.55 8.92
N LYS A 89 2.56 -3.16 7.85
CA LYS A 89 2.77 -2.70 6.47
C LYS A 89 1.56 -1.93 5.98
N LEU A 90 1.80 -0.96 5.11
CA LEU A 90 0.72 -0.19 4.47
C LEU A 90 0.04 -0.98 3.35
N MET A 91 0.69 -2.03 2.84
CA MET A 91 0.15 -2.86 1.77
C MET A 91 0.86 -4.22 1.73
N THR A 92 0.21 -5.19 1.09
CA THR A 92 0.84 -6.48 0.83
C THR A 92 1.99 -6.35 -0.16
N THR A 93 2.94 -7.31 -0.17
CA THR A 93 3.99 -7.36 -1.20
C THR A 93 3.39 -7.39 -2.60
N ALA A 94 2.35 -8.17 -2.83
CA ALA A 94 1.68 -8.26 -4.13
C ALA A 94 1.12 -6.89 -4.57
N ASP A 95 0.39 -6.19 -3.70
CA ASP A 95 -0.15 -4.85 -4.02
C ASP A 95 0.98 -3.83 -4.25
N ARG A 96 2.09 -3.92 -3.50
CA ARG A 96 3.27 -3.07 -3.68
C ARG A 96 3.92 -3.27 -5.05
N LEU A 97 4.13 -4.51 -5.46
CA LEU A 97 4.72 -4.82 -6.76
C LEU A 97 3.83 -4.30 -7.90
N HIS A 98 2.51 -4.50 -7.82
CA HIS A 98 1.56 -3.95 -8.78
C HIS A 98 1.55 -2.42 -8.79
N ALA A 99 1.54 -1.77 -7.61
CA ALA A 99 1.58 -0.32 -7.51
C ALA A 99 2.86 0.26 -8.12
N LEU A 100 4.01 -0.37 -7.87
CA LEU A 100 5.29 0.02 -8.47
C LEU A 100 5.30 -0.17 -9.98
N ALA A 101 4.73 -1.27 -10.49
CA ALA A 101 4.62 -1.52 -11.92
C ALA A 101 3.80 -0.45 -12.66
N GLN A 102 2.84 0.20 -12.00
CA GLN A 102 2.03 1.28 -12.55
C GLN A 102 2.69 2.67 -12.53
N THR A 103 3.94 2.78 -12.06
CA THR A 103 4.67 4.06 -11.99
C THR A 103 5.42 4.42 -13.29
N GLY A 104 5.27 3.65 -14.36
CA GLY A 104 5.93 3.86 -15.65
C GLY A 104 7.37 3.34 -15.72
N VAL A 105 7.77 2.48 -14.79
CA VAL A 105 9.04 1.75 -14.82
C VAL A 105 8.99 0.60 -15.83
N ASP A 106 10.15 0.14 -16.29
CA ASP A 106 10.23 -0.99 -17.22
C ASP A 106 10.23 -2.35 -16.50
N ALA A 107 10.69 -2.38 -15.23
CA ALA A 107 10.62 -3.56 -14.39
C ALA A 107 10.63 -3.23 -12.90
N VAL A 108 10.04 -4.14 -12.13
CA VAL A 108 10.10 -4.20 -10.67
C VAL A 108 10.72 -5.53 -10.28
N VAL A 109 11.82 -5.50 -9.54
CA VAL A 109 12.54 -6.69 -9.07
C VAL A 109 12.33 -6.82 -7.56
N ALA A 110 11.67 -7.88 -7.12
CA ALA A 110 11.56 -8.26 -5.73
C ALA A 110 12.72 -9.20 -5.37
N VAL A 111 13.68 -8.66 -4.64
CA VAL A 111 14.87 -9.41 -4.18
C VAL A 111 14.49 -10.26 -2.96
N PRO A 112 14.78 -11.57 -2.94
CA PRO A 112 14.59 -12.40 -1.76
C PRO A 112 15.49 -11.90 -0.62
N PHE A 113 14.87 -11.33 0.43
CA PHE A 113 15.60 -10.81 1.57
C PHE A 113 15.73 -11.90 2.64
N THR A 114 16.84 -12.64 2.59
CA THR A 114 17.18 -13.71 3.53
C THR A 114 18.16 -13.24 4.60
N PRO A 115 18.38 -13.99 5.69
CA PRO A 115 19.44 -13.69 6.66
C PRO A 115 20.83 -13.55 6.03
N GLU A 116 21.13 -14.31 4.97
CA GLU A 116 22.39 -14.23 4.23
C GLU A 116 22.48 -12.89 3.48
N VAL A 117 21.42 -12.45 2.82
CA VAL A 117 21.35 -11.14 2.16
C VAL A 117 21.46 -10.00 3.19
N ALA A 118 20.82 -10.14 4.34
CA ALA A 118 20.90 -9.19 5.44
C ALA A 118 22.31 -9.05 6.03
N ALA A 119 23.14 -10.09 5.92
CA ALA A 119 24.52 -10.11 6.39
C ALA A 119 25.53 -9.48 5.42
N LEU A 120 25.15 -9.23 4.16
CA LEU A 120 26.01 -8.63 3.13
C LEU A 120 26.37 -7.18 3.50
N ASP A 121 27.56 -6.74 3.14
CA ASP A 121 27.87 -5.32 3.07
C ASP A 121 27.28 -4.69 1.78
N HIS A 122 27.41 -3.38 1.64
CA HIS A 122 26.84 -2.68 0.47
C HIS A 122 27.54 -3.06 -0.84
N VAL A 123 28.83 -3.40 -0.83
CA VAL A 123 29.60 -3.77 -2.03
C VAL A 123 29.10 -5.12 -2.55
N ASP A 124 28.98 -6.10 -1.66
CA ASP A 124 28.50 -7.42 -2.00
C ASP A 124 27.04 -7.40 -2.44
N PHE A 125 26.17 -6.62 -1.76
CA PHE A 125 24.79 -6.46 -2.17
C PHE A 125 24.66 -5.80 -3.56
N LEU A 126 25.37 -4.69 -3.80
CA LEU A 126 25.35 -4.03 -5.12
C LEU A 126 25.96 -4.91 -6.23
N SER A 127 26.96 -5.75 -5.89
CA SER A 127 27.49 -6.77 -6.81
C SER A 127 26.43 -7.82 -7.16
N LEU A 128 25.58 -8.19 -6.18
CA LEU A 128 24.47 -9.11 -6.39
C LEU A 128 23.41 -8.48 -7.31
N VAL A 129 23.03 -7.20 -7.07
CA VAL A 129 22.13 -6.46 -7.95
C VAL A 129 22.71 -6.31 -9.36
N SER A 130 24.05 -6.16 -9.51
CA SER A 130 24.72 -6.08 -10.81
C SER A 130 24.64 -7.38 -11.63
N ARG A 131 24.24 -8.51 -11.02
CA ARG A 131 23.93 -9.75 -11.77
C ARG A 131 22.56 -9.68 -12.45
N LEU A 132 21.69 -8.78 -12.00
CA LEU A 132 20.34 -8.58 -12.56
C LEU A 132 20.33 -7.51 -13.65
N VAL A 133 21.17 -6.47 -13.51
CA VAL A 133 21.21 -5.31 -14.40
C VAL A 133 22.62 -4.73 -14.53
N ASP A 134 22.95 -4.16 -15.68
CA ASP A 134 24.11 -3.28 -15.83
C ASP A 134 23.77 -1.90 -15.29
N ILE A 135 24.14 -1.63 -14.05
CA ILE A 135 23.75 -0.40 -13.34
C ILE A 135 24.39 0.81 -14.01
N ARG A 136 23.59 1.79 -14.45
CA ARG A 136 24.01 3.09 -14.99
C ARG A 136 23.93 4.19 -13.95
N SER A 137 22.87 4.21 -13.18
CA SER A 137 22.70 5.11 -12.05
C SER A 137 21.87 4.46 -10.94
N ILE A 138 22.01 4.96 -9.71
CA ILE A 138 21.24 4.55 -8.54
C ILE A 138 20.54 5.77 -7.95
N ARG A 139 19.24 5.65 -7.67
CA ARG A 139 18.43 6.67 -6.99
C ARG A 139 17.88 6.13 -5.68
N VAL A 140 18.09 6.87 -4.60
CA VAL A 140 17.64 6.51 -3.25
C VAL A 140 17.21 7.76 -2.48
N GLY A 141 16.48 7.59 -1.39
CA GLY A 141 16.23 8.67 -0.43
C GLY A 141 17.52 9.14 0.24
N SER A 142 17.57 10.40 0.67
CA SER A 142 18.76 10.96 1.38
C SER A 142 19.05 10.27 2.72
N ASP A 143 18.04 9.63 3.31
CA ASP A 143 18.12 8.84 4.54
C ASP A 143 18.37 7.34 4.32
N PHE A 144 18.52 6.92 3.06
CA PHE A 144 18.65 5.50 2.69
C PHE A 144 19.89 4.85 3.32
N ARG A 145 19.69 3.62 3.81
CA ARG A 145 20.72 2.81 4.44
C ARG A 145 20.78 1.44 3.79
N LEU A 146 21.99 0.95 3.58
CA LEU A 146 22.27 -0.33 2.93
C LEU A 146 23.34 -1.11 3.69
N GLY A 147 23.38 -2.43 3.42
CA GLY A 147 24.33 -3.37 4.00
C GLY A 147 23.96 -3.76 5.43
N ARG A 148 24.72 -4.71 5.96
CA ARG A 148 24.50 -5.29 7.29
C ARG A 148 24.28 -4.23 8.37
N GLY A 149 23.10 -4.31 9.02
CA GLY A 149 22.71 -3.34 10.06
C GLY A 149 22.56 -1.89 9.57
N GLY A 150 22.38 -1.67 8.25
CA GLY A 150 22.29 -0.33 7.69
C GLY A 150 23.58 0.48 7.82
N ALA A 151 24.74 -0.18 7.78
CA ALA A 151 26.02 0.46 8.04
C ALA A 151 26.43 1.50 7.01
N SER A 152 25.97 1.35 5.76
CA SER A 152 26.35 2.23 4.63
C SER A 152 25.20 3.15 4.24
N GLY A 153 25.53 4.41 4.02
CA GLY A 153 24.60 5.42 3.51
C GLY A 153 24.95 5.85 2.08
N VAL A 154 24.40 7.00 1.67
CA VAL A 154 24.60 7.58 0.34
C VAL A 154 26.07 7.87 0.04
N ALA A 155 26.87 8.27 1.03
CA ALA A 155 28.29 8.59 0.83
C ALA A 155 29.10 7.37 0.41
N GLU A 156 28.92 6.23 1.07
CA GLU A 156 29.58 4.96 0.74
C GLU A 156 29.13 4.47 -0.64
N MET A 157 27.84 4.60 -0.95
CA MET A 157 27.32 4.24 -2.28
C MET A 157 27.90 5.11 -3.39
N ARG A 158 28.08 6.42 -3.17
CA ARG A 158 28.76 7.32 -4.13
C ARG A 158 30.22 6.93 -4.36
N THR A 159 30.93 6.54 -3.30
CA THR A 159 32.32 6.04 -3.43
C THR A 159 32.36 4.77 -4.27
N TRP A 160 31.48 3.82 -3.98
CA TRP A 160 31.35 2.59 -4.78
C TRP A 160 31.03 2.88 -6.24
N GLY A 161 30.10 3.82 -6.50
CA GLY A 161 29.69 4.21 -7.84
C GLY A 161 30.79 4.89 -8.63
N ALA A 162 31.55 5.81 -8.01
CA ALA A 162 32.66 6.53 -8.64
C ALA A 162 33.75 5.59 -9.17
N GLU A 163 34.04 4.50 -8.44
CA GLU A 163 35.00 3.48 -8.86
C GLU A 163 34.53 2.67 -10.10
N ARG A 164 33.23 2.68 -10.40
CA ARG A 164 32.56 1.82 -11.41
C ARG A 164 31.88 2.61 -12.53
N GLY A 165 31.96 3.95 -12.48
CA GLY A 165 31.29 4.81 -13.45
C GLY A 165 29.76 4.79 -13.29
N VAL A 166 29.25 4.61 -12.06
CA VAL A 166 27.84 4.62 -11.71
C VAL A 166 27.51 5.87 -10.90
N ASP A 167 26.57 6.68 -11.39
CA ASP A 167 26.12 7.85 -10.66
C ASP A 167 25.15 7.48 -9.55
N VAL A 168 25.30 8.10 -8.35
CA VAL A 168 24.41 7.89 -7.21
C VAL A 168 23.75 9.20 -6.79
N TYR A 169 22.44 9.25 -6.96
CA TYR A 169 21.60 10.40 -6.64
C TYR A 169 20.80 10.16 -5.38
N ALA A 170 20.93 11.04 -4.41
CA ALA A 170 20.10 11.07 -3.21
C ALA A 170 18.98 12.11 -3.40
N HIS A 171 17.75 11.71 -3.13
CA HIS A 171 16.58 12.58 -3.16
C HIS A 171 16.25 13.03 -1.76
N ASP A 172 16.07 14.34 -1.58
CA ASP A 172 15.57 14.87 -0.32
C ASP A 172 14.15 14.35 -0.05
N LEU A 173 13.81 14.22 1.23
CA LEU A 173 12.49 13.74 1.60
C LEU A 173 11.44 14.80 1.24
N LEU A 174 10.42 14.40 0.49
CA LEU A 174 9.26 15.23 0.24
C LEU A 174 8.55 15.52 1.57
N CYS A 175 8.21 16.79 1.81
CA CYS A 175 7.55 17.22 3.04
C CYS A 175 6.13 17.72 2.77
N GLU A 176 5.23 17.46 3.71
CA GLU A 176 3.88 18.03 3.77
C GLU A 176 3.65 18.57 5.17
N GLY A 177 3.18 19.84 5.28
CA GLY A 177 3.01 20.51 6.57
C GLY A 177 4.32 20.69 7.39
N GLY A 178 5.48 20.69 6.72
CA GLY A 178 6.81 20.81 7.37
C GLY A 178 7.38 19.49 7.88
N GLU A 179 6.71 18.38 7.72
CA GLU A 179 7.15 17.04 8.12
C GLU A 179 7.34 16.13 6.92
N ALA A 180 8.34 15.24 6.97
CA ALA A 180 8.64 14.31 5.90
C ALA A 180 7.46 13.34 5.62
N ILE A 181 7.20 13.07 4.36
CA ILE A 181 6.29 12.02 3.92
C ILE A 181 7.04 10.70 3.98
N CYS A 182 6.64 9.81 4.90
CA CYS A 182 7.21 8.48 5.03
C CYS A 182 6.17 7.46 5.53
N ALA A 183 6.44 6.18 5.34
CA ALA A 183 5.54 5.11 5.75
C ALA A 183 5.26 5.12 7.27
N THR A 184 6.22 5.51 8.10
CA THR A 184 6.05 5.62 9.55
C THR A 184 5.03 6.68 9.93
N ARG A 185 5.08 7.87 9.31
CA ARG A 185 4.08 8.92 9.52
C ARG A 185 2.69 8.47 9.05
N ILE A 186 2.61 7.85 7.88
CA ILE A 186 1.32 7.36 7.35
C ILE A 186 0.70 6.33 8.29
N ARG A 187 1.49 5.37 8.82
CA ARG A 187 1.00 4.41 9.82
C ARG A 187 0.50 5.10 11.09
N TYR A 188 1.21 6.12 11.56
CA TYR A 188 0.79 6.90 12.71
C TYR A 188 -0.56 7.59 12.46
N GLU A 189 -0.72 8.27 11.33
CA GLU A 189 -1.96 8.96 10.98
C GLU A 189 -3.16 7.99 10.84
N LEU A 190 -2.94 6.84 10.22
CA LEU A 190 -3.95 5.78 10.15
C LEU A 190 -4.33 5.26 11.55
N GLY A 191 -3.36 5.09 12.44
CA GLY A 191 -3.59 4.69 13.83
C GLY A 191 -4.31 5.75 14.68
N GLN A 192 -4.41 7.00 14.20
CA GLN A 192 -5.23 8.06 14.78
C GLN A 192 -6.60 8.23 14.09
N GLY A 193 -6.87 7.46 13.02
CA GLY A 193 -8.08 7.56 12.22
C GLY A 193 -8.05 8.66 11.15
N HIS A 194 -6.93 9.35 10.98
CA HIS A 194 -6.77 10.45 10.02
C HIS A 194 -6.56 9.92 8.59
N VAL A 195 -7.58 9.23 8.06
CA VAL A 195 -7.50 8.58 6.74
C VAL A 195 -7.38 9.58 5.60
N GLU A 196 -7.94 10.78 5.73
CA GLU A 196 -7.85 11.86 4.76
C GLU A 196 -6.41 12.37 4.66
N LEU A 197 -5.72 12.62 5.77
CA LEU A 197 -4.31 13.01 5.78
C LEU A 197 -3.43 11.87 5.26
N ALA A 198 -3.71 10.63 5.64
CA ALA A 198 -3.01 9.48 5.07
C ALA A 198 -3.16 9.40 3.55
N ALA A 199 -4.37 9.71 3.03
CA ALA A 199 -4.63 9.78 1.58
C ALA A 199 -3.83 10.90 0.90
N GLU A 200 -3.72 12.08 1.51
CA GLU A 200 -2.88 13.17 1.01
C GLU A 200 -1.40 12.77 0.92
N LEU A 201 -0.88 12.09 1.96
CA LEU A 201 0.51 11.63 2.00
C LEU A 201 0.79 10.50 0.99
N LEU A 202 -0.19 9.61 0.77
CA LEU A 202 -0.14 8.54 -0.22
C LEU A 202 -0.36 9.01 -1.66
N GLY A 203 -1.10 10.13 -1.86
CA GLY A 203 -1.59 10.59 -3.16
C GLY A 203 -2.82 9.81 -3.65
N ARG A 204 -3.44 8.99 -2.79
CA ARG A 204 -4.66 8.22 -3.03
C ARG A 204 -5.27 7.76 -1.71
N PRO A 205 -6.59 7.42 -1.65
CA PRO A 205 -7.17 6.77 -0.49
C PRO A 205 -6.38 5.54 -0.03
N TYR A 206 -6.28 5.35 1.29
CA TYR A 206 -5.66 4.17 1.85
C TYR A 206 -6.51 2.94 1.57
N MET A 207 -5.92 1.86 1.07
CA MET A 207 -6.62 0.66 0.65
C MET A 207 -6.04 -0.58 1.36
N VAL A 208 -6.94 -1.45 1.81
CA VAL A 208 -6.62 -2.80 2.29
C VAL A 208 -7.34 -3.83 1.45
N ARG A 209 -6.74 -5.01 1.31
CA ARG A 209 -7.33 -6.17 0.64
C ARG A 209 -7.62 -7.25 1.67
N GLY A 210 -8.79 -7.89 1.58
CA GLY A 210 -9.17 -8.96 2.51
C GLY A 210 -10.11 -9.97 1.90
N GLY A 211 -10.14 -11.16 2.49
CA GLY A 211 -11.14 -12.18 2.19
C GLY A 211 -12.44 -11.89 2.95
N VAL A 212 -13.58 -12.06 2.30
CA VAL A 212 -14.87 -11.93 2.97
C VAL A 212 -15.20 -13.23 3.68
N ILE A 213 -15.29 -13.16 5.00
CA ILE A 213 -15.61 -14.30 5.88
C ILE A 213 -17.04 -14.18 6.42
N ARG A 214 -17.57 -15.29 6.96
CA ARG A 214 -18.86 -15.28 7.64
C ARG A 214 -18.74 -14.57 8.98
N GLY A 215 -19.50 -13.49 9.15
CA GLY A 215 -19.67 -12.78 10.41
C GLY A 215 -20.82 -13.34 11.23
N ARG A 216 -21.16 -12.66 12.33
CA ARG A 216 -22.23 -13.03 13.26
C ARG A 216 -23.65 -12.78 12.73
N HIS A 217 -23.82 -12.25 11.52
CA HIS A 217 -25.11 -11.94 10.87
C HIS A 217 -26.00 -10.92 11.60
N GLU A 218 -25.48 -10.14 12.52
CA GLU A 218 -26.28 -9.18 13.30
C GLU A 218 -26.82 -8.03 12.42
N GLY A 219 -26.01 -7.52 11.49
CA GLY A 219 -26.42 -6.46 10.56
C GLY A 219 -27.53 -6.87 9.58
N SER A 220 -27.55 -8.12 9.15
CA SER A 220 -28.58 -8.61 8.22
C SER A 220 -29.96 -8.70 8.86
N GLY A 221 -30.04 -8.97 10.17
CA GLY A 221 -31.28 -8.94 10.95
C GLY A 221 -31.87 -7.53 11.11
N MET A 222 -31.06 -6.49 10.95
CA MET A 222 -31.44 -5.09 11.05
C MET A 222 -31.62 -4.40 9.69
N GLY A 223 -31.49 -5.13 8.57
CA GLY A 223 -31.65 -4.57 7.22
C GLY A 223 -30.39 -3.96 6.62
N PHE A 224 -29.23 -4.08 7.27
CA PHE A 224 -27.93 -3.59 6.81
C PHE A 224 -26.94 -4.75 6.62
N PRO A 225 -27.02 -5.52 5.52
CA PRO A 225 -26.09 -6.62 5.30
C PRO A 225 -24.65 -6.10 5.21
N THR A 226 -23.75 -6.70 6.01
CA THR A 226 -22.33 -6.32 6.05
C THR A 226 -21.45 -7.46 5.57
N ALA A 227 -20.40 -7.12 4.83
CA ALA A 227 -19.29 -8.00 4.51
C ALA A 227 -18.23 -7.87 5.62
N ASN A 228 -17.85 -9.00 6.23
CA ASN A 228 -16.76 -9.05 7.22
C ASN A 228 -15.46 -9.34 6.48
N LEU A 229 -14.51 -8.41 6.52
CA LEU A 229 -13.23 -8.52 5.83
C LEU A 229 -12.16 -9.01 6.79
N GLN A 230 -11.52 -10.11 6.44
CA GLN A 230 -10.30 -10.58 7.08
C GLN A 230 -9.09 -10.03 6.32
N VAL A 231 -8.45 -9.02 6.89
CA VAL A 231 -7.22 -8.43 6.37
C VAL A 231 -6.04 -9.33 6.78
N PRO A 232 -5.02 -9.54 5.91
CA PRO A 232 -3.84 -10.32 6.28
C PRO A 232 -3.14 -9.74 7.52
N ASP A 233 -2.59 -10.63 8.35
CA ASP A 233 -1.81 -10.24 9.52
C ASP A 233 -0.65 -9.32 9.13
N GLY A 234 -0.36 -8.35 10.00
CA GLY A 234 0.72 -7.40 9.78
C GLY A 234 0.40 -6.24 8.83
N ILE A 235 -0.80 -6.18 8.25
CA ILE A 235 -1.26 -5.01 7.51
C ILE A 235 -1.90 -4.00 8.46
N GLN A 236 -1.52 -2.74 8.30
CA GLN A 236 -2.08 -1.62 9.07
C GLN A 236 -3.57 -1.45 8.73
N VAL A 237 -4.41 -1.40 9.75
CA VAL A 237 -5.78 -0.91 9.62
C VAL A 237 -5.91 0.45 10.32
N PRO A 238 -6.83 1.32 9.90
CA PRO A 238 -7.11 2.56 10.62
C PRO A 238 -7.59 2.32 12.06
N ALA A 239 -7.59 3.38 12.87
CA ALA A 239 -8.14 3.35 14.22
C ALA A 239 -9.61 2.89 14.26
N ASP A 240 -10.05 2.38 15.41
CA ASP A 240 -11.44 1.97 15.64
C ASP A 240 -12.39 3.13 15.39
N GLY A 241 -13.42 2.92 14.56
CA GLY A 241 -14.38 3.94 14.19
C GLY A 241 -15.24 3.59 13.00
N VAL A 242 -16.05 4.53 12.57
CA VAL A 242 -16.90 4.41 11.39
C VAL A 242 -16.38 5.34 10.31
N TYR A 243 -16.25 4.79 9.11
CA TYR A 243 -15.66 5.45 7.94
C TYR A 243 -16.59 5.38 6.73
N GLU A 244 -16.44 6.33 5.86
CA GLU A 244 -16.86 6.25 4.49
C GLU A 244 -15.77 5.53 3.68
N GLY A 245 -16.17 4.67 2.77
CA GLY A 245 -15.22 3.96 1.93
C GLY A 245 -15.80 3.48 0.60
N LEU A 246 -14.94 2.88 -0.18
CA LEU A 246 -15.28 2.24 -1.46
C LEU A 246 -14.81 0.79 -1.41
N VAL A 247 -15.68 -0.15 -1.77
CA VAL A 247 -15.34 -1.58 -1.89
C VAL A 247 -15.34 -1.96 -3.36
N LEU A 248 -14.19 -2.43 -3.85
CA LEU A 248 -14.08 -2.99 -5.19
C LEU A 248 -14.54 -4.45 -5.18
N VAL A 249 -15.58 -4.72 -5.95
CA VAL A 249 -16.10 -6.06 -6.25
C VAL A 249 -15.99 -6.25 -7.74
N ASP A 250 -15.23 -7.22 -8.18
CA ASP A 250 -14.84 -7.39 -9.58
C ASP A 250 -14.25 -6.08 -10.14
N ASP A 251 -14.92 -5.46 -11.09
CA ASP A 251 -14.49 -4.20 -11.73
C ASP A 251 -15.36 -3.01 -11.33
N THR A 252 -16.10 -3.11 -10.23
CA THR A 252 -17.04 -2.08 -9.79
C THR A 252 -16.75 -1.66 -8.37
N ALA A 253 -16.49 -0.37 -8.16
CA ALA A 253 -16.30 0.24 -6.85
C ALA A 253 -17.65 0.68 -6.27
N TRP A 254 -18.03 0.11 -5.14
CA TRP A 254 -19.29 0.37 -4.44
C TRP A 254 -19.08 1.27 -3.23
N PRO A 255 -19.89 2.32 -3.02
CA PRO A 255 -19.87 3.08 -1.77
C PRO A 255 -20.16 2.17 -0.58
N ALA A 256 -19.50 2.43 0.55
CA ALA A 256 -19.66 1.60 1.73
C ALA A 256 -19.57 2.40 3.03
N ALA A 257 -20.40 2.03 4.01
CA ALA A 257 -20.22 2.36 5.40
C ALA A 257 -19.34 1.28 6.05
N VAL A 258 -18.20 1.70 6.61
CA VAL A 258 -17.18 0.79 7.13
C VAL A 258 -17.05 0.96 8.63
N ASN A 259 -17.14 -0.12 9.39
CA ASN A 259 -16.81 -0.15 10.81
C ASN A 259 -15.46 -0.84 11.01
N VAL A 260 -14.55 -0.17 11.69
CA VAL A 260 -13.27 -0.72 12.15
C VAL A 260 -13.32 -0.90 13.66
N GLY A 261 -12.90 -2.05 14.14
CA GLY A 261 -12.84 -2.38 15.56
C GLY A 261 -13.94 -3.34 16.01
N LEU A 262 -13.74 -3.91 17.21
CA LEU A 262 -14.75 -4.76 17.85
C LEU A 262 -15.95 -3.90 18.26
N PRO A 263 -17.20 -4.38 18.03
CA PRO A 263 -18.34 -3.77 18.68
C PRO A 263 -18.11 -3.75 20.20
N PRO A 264 -18.34 -2.63 20.89
CA PRO A 264 -18.05 -2.48 22.33
C PRO A 264 -18.70 -3.53 23.23
N THR A 265 -19.69 -4.24 22.73
CA THR A 265 -20.45 -5.30 23.43
C THR A 265 -19.68 -6.65 23.52
N TYR A 266 -18.55 -6.83 22.81
CA TYR A 266 -17.90 -8.14 22.61
C TYR A 266 -16.37 -8.10 22.73
N ALA A 267 -15.86 -7.41 23.74
CA ALA A 267 -14.41 -7.16 23.92
C ALA A 267 -13.54 -8.42 24.20
N ASP A 268 -14.11 -9.62 24.30
CA ASP A 268 -13.39 -10.83 24.75
C ASP A 268 -12.78 -11.68 23.60
N ASP A 269 -13.03 -11.38 22.33
CA ASP A 269 -12.50 -12.15 21.17
C ASP A 269 -11.41 -11.34 20.40
N ALA A 270 -10.30 -11.06 21.04
CA ALA A 270 -9.25 -10.13 20.59
C ALA A 270 -8.24 -10.76 19.60
N ALA A 271 -8.63 -11.43 18.52
CA ALA A 271 -7.67 -12.11 17.64
C ALA A 271 -7.53 -11.56 16.23
N SER A 272 -8.40 -10.65 15.74
CA SER A 272 -8.21 -10.00 14.41
C SER A 272 -8.92 -8.65 14.38
N ALA A 273 -8.35 -7.70 13.65
CA ALA A 273 -9.01 -6.44 13.35
C ALA A 273 -10.33 -6.72 12.63
N HIS A 274 -11.46 -6.39 13.28
CA HIS A 274 -12.77 -6.56 12.68
C HIS A 274 -13.03 -5.39 11.73
N LEU A 275 -13.15 -5.71 10.45
CA LEU A 275 -13.54 -4.79 9.39
C LEU A 275 -14.89 -5.26 8.87
N GLU A 276 -15.92 -4.43 9.04
CA GLU A 276 -17.26 -4.68 8.52
C GLU A 276 -17.63 -3.58 7.53
N ALA A 277 -18.00 -3.95 6.31
CA ALA A 277 -18.42 -3.02 5.28
C ALA A 277 -19.87 -3.29 4.84
N ASN A 278 -20.75 -2.30 4.98
CA ASN A 278 -22.07 -2.29 4.36
C ASN A 278 -21.96 -1.62 2.98
N LEU A 279 -22.05 -2.40 1.90
CA LEU A 279 -21.98 -1.89 0.54
C LEU A 279 -23.33 -1.32 0.12
N ILE A 280 -23.37 -0.03 -0.18
CA ILE A 280 -24.59 0.69 -0.55
C ILE A 280 -24.97 0.38 -1.99
N GLY A 281 -26.18 -0.13 -2.19
CA GLY A 281 -26.71 -0.49 -3.52
C GLY A 281 -26.27 -1.87 -4.05
N TYR A 282 -25.36 -2.56 -3.38
CA TYR A 282 -24.95 -3.91 -3.75
C TYR A 282 -25.93 -4.98 -3.22
N THR A 283 -26.24 -5.98 -4.03
CA THR A 283 -27.21 -7.05 -3.69
C THR A 283 -26.65 -8.47 -3.89
N GLY A 284 -25.35 -8.61 -4.16
CA GLY A 284 -24.70 -9.92 -4.38
C GLY A 284 -24.27 -10.61 -3.09
N ASP A 285 -23.84 -11.88 -3.21
CA ASP A 285 -23.15 -12.61 -2.17
C ASP A 285 -21.63 -12.46 -2.34
N LEU A 286 -20.94 -12.08 -1.27
CA LEU A 286 -19.48 -11.85 -1.26
C LEU A 286 -18.72 -12.92 -0.48
N TYR A 287 -19.37 -13.90 0.14
CA TYR A 287 -18.68 -14.89 0.95
C TYR A 287 -17.62 -15.66 0.16
N GLY A 288 -16.41 -15.69 0.71
CA GLY A 288 -15.25 -16.33 0.10
C GLY A 288 -14.60 -15.50 -1.02
N ALA A 289 -15.16 -14.35 -1.39
CA ALA A 289 -14.52 -13.44 -2.33
C ALA A 289 -13.35 -12.69 -1.67
N SER A 290 -12.36 -12.30 -2.48
CA SER A 290 -11.34 -11.33 -2.10
C SER A 290 -11.78 -9.96 -2.60
N VAL A 291 -11.87 -8.99 -1.71
CA VAL A 291 -12.27 -7.61 -2.05
C VAL A 291 -11.21 -6.61 -1.59
N SER A 292 -11.20 -5.45 -2.23
CA SER A 292 -10.36 -4.31 -1.82
C SER A 292 -11.25 -3.23 -1.25
N LEU A 293 -10.86 -2.69 -0.08
CA LEU A 293 -11.57 -1.63 0.63
C LEU A 293 -10.67 -0.40 0.71
N ALA A 294 -11.10 0.73 0.16
CA ALA A 294 -10.45 2.01 0.28
C ALA A 294 -11.21 2.91 1.27
N PHE A 295 -10.48 3.55 2.18
CA PHE A 295 -11.02 4.48 3.17
C PHE A 295 -10.96 5.90 2.60
N THR A 296 -12.10 6.60 2.54
CA THR A 296 -12.20 7.94 1.96
C THR A 296 -12.34 9.03 3.01
N ARG A 297 -13.06 8.76 4.10
CA ARG A 297 -13.34 9.75 5.12
C ARG A 297 -13.64 9.13 6.49
N TRP A 298 -13.17 9.76 7.57
CA TRP A 298 -13.62 9.48 8.93
C TRP A 298 -15.02 10.06 9.15
N LEU A 299 -15.92 9.28 9.74
CA LEU A 299 -17.28 9.75 10.06
C LEU A 299 -17.45 10.03 11.56
N ARG A 300 -17.08 9.05 12.40
CA ARG A 300 -17.25 9.16 13.86
C ARG A 300 -16.51 8.05 14.60
N PRO A 301 -16.29 8.20 15.92
CA PRO A 301 -15.83 7.07 16.74
C PRO A 301 -16.92 6.00 16.87
N SER A 302 -16.50 4.76 17.13
CA SER A 302 -17.39 3.69 17.58
C SER A 302 -17.96 4.05 18.95
N ARG A 303 -19.24 3.76 19.18
CA ARG A 303 -19.90 4.00 20.48
C ARG A 303 -20.93 2.94 20.80
N VAL A 304 -21.24 2.79 22.11
CA VAL A 304 -22.40 2.03 22.56
C VAL A 304 -23.65 2.90 22.37
N PHE A 305 -24.76 2.30 21.99
CA PHE A 305 -26.05 2.95 21.82
C PHE A 305 -27.00 2.57 22.96
N ASP A 306 -27.81 3.53 23.41
CA ASP A 306 -28.77 3.32 24.50
C ASP A 306 -29.99 2.51 24.02
N SER A 307 -30.27 2.48 22.73
CA SER A 307 -31.37 1.75 22.13
C SER A 307 -31.08 1.27 20.70
N LEU A 308 -31.84 0.27 20.25
CA LEU A 308 -31.80 -0.20 18.87
C LEU A 308 -32.24 0.88 17.87
N ASP A 309 -33.25 1.68 18.24
CA ASP A 309 -33.78 2.76 17.40
C ASP A 309 -32.72 3.85 17.19
N GLU A 310 -31.94 4.19 18.22
CA GLU A 310 -30.81 5.12 18.11
C GLU A 310 -29.71 4.59 17.20
N LEU A 311 -29.37 3.29 17.33
CA LEU A 311 -28.40 2.63 16.44
C LEU A 311 -28.86 2.72 15.00
N ILE A 312 -30.10 2.30 14.70
CA ILE A 312 -30.67 2.31 13.34
C ILE A 312 -30.63 3.72 12.76
N ALA A 313 -31.17 4.72 13.47
CA ALA A 313 -31.20 6.10 13.02
C ALA A 313 -29.79 6.65 12.75
N THR A 314 -28.80 6.28 13.57
CA THR A 314 -27.41 6.70 13.36
C THR A 314 -26.78 6.04 12.13
N VAL A 315 -27.02 4.75 11.91
CA VAL A 315 -26.53 4.03 10.73
C VAL A 315 -27.18 4.55 9.46
N GLU A 316 -28.50 4.79 9.46
CA GLU A 316 -29.22 5.41 8.33
C GLU A 316 -28.67 6.79 8.00
N GLY A 317 -28.40 7.63 9.01
CA GLY A 317 -27.78 8.92 8.82
C GLY A 317 -26.38 8.85 8.20
N ASN A 318 -25.55 7.88 8.62
CA ASN A 318 -24.24 7.65 7.99
C ASN A 318 -24.38 7.19 6.52
N ILE A 319 -25.30 6.29 6.22
CA ILE A 319 -25.56 5.80 4.86
C ILE A 319 -26.04 6.94 3.96
N GLU A 320 -26.94 7.81 4.46
CA GLU A 320 -27.42 8.96 3.68
C GLU A 320 -26.31 9.97 3.38
N ASP A 321 -25.44 10.23 4.35
CA ASP A 321 -24.27 11.10 4.18
C ASP A 321 -23.30 10.53 3.12
N ILE A 322 -23.04 9.21 3.16
CA ILE A 322 -22.23 8.53 2.15
C ILE A 322 -22.88 8.58 0.76
N ARG A 323 -24.21 8.35 0.65
CA ARG A 323 -24.94 8.46 -0.60
C ARG A 323 -24.82 9.86 -1.20
N HIS A 324 -24.94 10.88 -0.36
CA HIS A 324 -24.77 12.26 -0.80
C HIS A 324 -23.37 12.53 -1.38
N ASN A 325 -22.34 11.94 -0.78
CA ASN A 325 -20.94 12.20 -1.15
C ASN A 325 -20.42 11.29 -2.28
N LEU A 326 -20.69 9.99 -2.22
CA LEU A 326 -20.16 8.97 -3.14
C LEU A 326 -21.20 8.39 -4.11
N GLY A 327 -22.50 8.74 -3.94
CA GLY A 327 -23.60 8.15 -4.71
C GLY A 327 -24.14 6.86 -4.08
N GLU A 328 -25.10 6.25 -4.77
CA GLU A 328 -25.78 5.03 -4.30
C GLU A 328 -25.60 3.81 -5.25
N GLN A 329 -24.80 3.97 -6.30
CA GLN A 329 -24.51 2.94 -7.27
C GLN A 329 -23.03 2.70 -7.42
N GLY A 330 -22.69 1.46 -7.78
CA GLY A 330 -21.31 1.13 -8.11
C GLY A 330 -20.84 1.85 -9.38
N VAL A 331 -19.56 2.18 -9.40
CA VAL A 331 -18.88 2.84 -10.53
C VAL A 331 -17.87 1.86 -11.11
N SER A 332 -17.94 1.59 -12.42
CA SER A 332 -16.95 0.76 -13.13
C SER A 332 -15.58 1.46 -13.10
N ILE A 333 -14.52 0.65 -12.91
CA ILE A 333 -13.13 1.11 -12.98
C ILE A 333 -12.49 0.92 -14.35
N ARG A 334 -13.24 0.32 -15.33
CA ARG A 334 -12.75 -0.01 -16.67
C ARG A 334 -13.25 0.93 -17.78
N ASP A 335 -14.00 1.97 -17.44
CA ASP A 335 -14.56 2.89 -18.46
C ASP A 335 -13.62 4.07 -18.76
#